data_fcf9cd2a67c1d81d3f709452af1a90ae
#
_entry.id   fcf9cd2a67c1d81d3f709452af1a90ae
#
_cell.length_a   1.000
_cell.length_b   1.000
_cell.length_c   1.000
_cell.angle_alpha   90.00
_cell.angle_beta   90.00
_cell.angle_gamma   90.00
#
_symmetry.space_group_name_H-M   'P 1'
#
loop_
_entity.id
_entity.type
_entity.pdbx_description
1 polymer ?
#
loop_
_entity_poly.entity_id
_entity_poly.type
_entity_poly.pdbx_seq_one_letter_code
_entity_poly.pdbx_strand_id
1 'polypeptide(L)'
;MIVREKWMEQCSGIDFKGGLLEFWENQNPLMEVWYENGFLIDVGYVQRLDTYFVTVVKDDDWAVPVRTTAVQEEQKLFSVIREAVELAVGS
;
A
#
# COMPACT_ATOMS: atom_id res chain seq x y z
N MET A 1 0.07 -8.82 12.87
CA MET A 1 -0.57 -8.29 11.64
C MET A 1 -1.89 -7.61 12.02
N ILE A 2 -2.20 -6.51 11.37
CA ILE A 2 -3.42 -5.75 11.62
C ILE A 2 -4.62 -6.49 11.05
N VAL A 3 -5.71 -6.60 11.82
CA VAL A 3 -6.95 -7.20 11.31
C VAL A 3 -7.63 -6.27 10.30
N ARG A 4 -8.46 -6.86 9.40
CA ARG A 4 -9.09 -6.14 8.30
C ARG A 4 -9.90 -4.92 8.74
N GLU A 5 -10.71 -5.05 9.78
CA GLU A 5 -11.55 -3.95 10.28
C GLU A 5 -10.71 -2.76 10.71
N LYS A 6 -9.58 -3.02 11.37
CA LYS A 6 -8.65 -1.98 11.80
C LYS A 6 -7.98 -1.31 10.61
N TRP A 7 -7.64 -2.10 9.58
CA TRP A 7 -7.11 -1.58 8.32
C TRP A 7 -8.08 -0.59 7.70
N MET A 8 -9.35 -1.00 7.58
CA MET A 8 -10.37 -0.16 6.96
C MET A 8 -10.60 1.11 7.76
N GLU A 9 -10.59 1.02 9.09
CA GLU A 9 -10.73 2.17 9.97
C GLU A 9 -9.59 3.17 9.79
N GLN A 10 -8.35 2.68 9.79
CA GLN A 10 -7.17 3.53 9.60
C GLN A 10 -7.13 4.13 8.20
N CYS A 11 -7.46 3.36 7.19
CA CYS A 11 -7.46 3.83 5.82
C CYS A 11 -8.56 4.85 5.54
N SER A 12 -9.65 4.83 6.30
CA SER A 12 -10.73 5.81 6.14
C SER A 12 -10.26 7.24 6.38
N GLY A 13 -9.15 7.42 7.11
CA GLY A 13 -8.55 8.72 7.36
C GLY A 13 -7.54 9.15 6.29
N ILE A 14 -7.31 8.33 5.28
CA ILE A 14 -6.36 8.64 4.21
C ILE A 14 -7.12 9.06 2.97
N ASP A 15 -6.71 10.19 2.38
CA ASP A 15 -7.22 10.61 1.08
C ASP A 15 -6.38 9.94 -0.01
N PHE A 16 -6.98 8.94 -0.69
CA PHE A 16 -6.31 8.21 -1.76
C PHE A 16 -6.39 8.92 -3.11
N LYS A 17 -6.99 10.11 -3.14
CA LYS A 17 -7.00 10.99 -4.32
C LYS A 17 -7.48 10.33 -5.61
N GLY A 18 -8.59 9.61 -5.47
CA GLY A 18 -9.23 8.97 -6.62
C GLY A 18 -8.77 7.55 -6.89
N GLY A 19 -7.87 7.01 -6.08
CA GLY A 19 -7.43 5.62 -6.22
C GLY A 19 -8.54 4.64 -5.86
N LEU A 20 -8.60 3.53 -6.58
CA LEU A 20 -9.54 2.45 -6.30
C LEU A 20 -8.88 1.45 -5.34
N LEU A 21 -9.46 1.28 -4.16
CA LEU A 21 -8.92 0.42 -3.12
C LEU A 21 -9.52 -0.98 -3.19
N GLU A 22 -8.65 -1.99 -3.02
CA GLU A 22 -9.06 -3.38 -2.84
C GLU A 22 -8.35 -3.93 -1.61
N PHE A 23 -9.10 -4.66 -0.78
CA PHE A 23 -8.60 -5.30 0.43
C PHE A 23 -8.75 -6.80 0.33
N TRP A 24 -7.74 -7.53 0.80
CA TRP A 24 -7.79 -9.00 0.87
C TRP A 24 -7.57 -9.45 2.32
N GLU A 25 -8.42 -10.36 2.79
CA GLU A 25 -8.25 -11.00 4.09
C GLU A 25 -7.29 -12.17 3.96
N ASN A 26 -6.36 -12.26 4.91
CA ASN A 26 -5.45 -13.41 5.02
C ASN A 26 -4.65 -13.71 3.76
N GLN A 27 -4.41 -12.71 2.95
CA GLN A 27 -3.66 -12.85 1.71
C GLN A 27 -2.54 -11.81 1.63
N ASN A 28 -1.61 -12.06 0.76
CA ASN A 28 -0.55 -11.14 0.41
C ASN A 28 -0.64 -10.87 -1.10
N PRO A 29 -0.97 -9.65 -1.54
CA PRO A 29 -1.01 -8.43 -0.77
C PRO A 29 -2.25 -8.30 0.13
N LEU A 30 -2.16 -7.44 1.15
CA LEU A 30 -3.27 -7.13 2.03
C LEU A 30 -4.18 -6.06 1.43
N MET A 31 -3.61 -5.16 0.66
CA MET A 31 -4.32 -4.04 0.06
C MET A 31 -3.62 -3.61 -1.22
N GLU A 32 -4.41 -3.21 -2.21
CA GLU A 32 -3.89 -2.56 -3.41
C GLU A 32 -4.71 -1.31 -3.70
N VAL A 33 -4.05 -0.29 -4.25
CA VAL A 33 -4.70 0.95 -4.69
C VAL A 33 -4.33 1.18 -6.15
N TRP A 34 -5.35 1.26 -7.01
CA TRP A 34 -5.20 1.38 -8.46
C TRP A 34 -5.51 2.79 -8.91
N TYR A 35 -4.67 3.35 -9.76
CA TYR A 35 -4.84 4.70 -10.32
C TYR A 35 -4.97 4.66 -11.84
N GLU A 36 -5.77 5.57 -12.38
CA GLU A 36 -5.99 5.66 -13.82
C GLU A 36 -4.71 6.02 -14.60
N ASN A 37 -3.75 6.68 -13.94
CA ASN A 37 -2.48 7.06 -14.57
C ASN A 37 -1.49 5.91 -14.69
N GLY A 38 -1.88 4.68 -14.34
CA GLY A 38 -1.03 3.50 -14.43
C GLY A 38 -0.28 3.15 -13.15
N PHE A 39 -0.37 3.97 -12.12
CA PHE A 39 0.25 3.67 -10.82
C PHE A 39 -0.59 2.67 -10.01
N LEU A 40 0.10 1.84 -9.25
CA LEU A 40 -0.48 0.88 -8.32
C LEU A 40 0.32 0.93 -7.03
N ILE A 41 -0.36 0.98 -5.91
CA ILE A 41 0.26 0.83 -4.59
C ILE A 41 -0.13 -0.54 -4.05
N ASP A 42 0.86 -1.33 -3.68
CA ASP A 42 0.68 -2.68 -3.13
C ASP A 42 1.19 -2.67 -1.70
N VAL A 43 0.36 -3.14 -0.77
CA VAL A 43 0.74 -3.26 0.64
C VAL A 43 0.69 -4.74 1.02
N GLY A 44 1.84 -5.32 1.30
CA GLY A 44 1.97 -6.71 1.68
C GLY A 44 2.58 -6.87 3.07
N TYR A 45 2.47 -8.07 3.63
CA TYR A 45 3.06 -8.42 4.91
C TYR A 45 3.78 -9.75 4.76
N VAL A 46 5.04 -9.79 5.15
CA VAL A 46 5.85 -11.01 5.17
C VAL A 46 5.96 -11.47 6.61
N GLN A 47 5.24 -12.52 6.95
CA GLN A 47 5.15 -13.02 8.32
C GLN A 47 6.50 -13.42 8.89
N ARG A 48 7.31 -14.10 8.09
CA ARG A 48 8.64 -14.57 8.50
C ARG A 48 9.55 -13.42 8.95
N LEU A 49 9.40 -12.25 8.33
CA LEU A 49 10.20 -11.06 8.64
C LEU A 49 9.49 -10.09 9.58
N ASP A 50 8.23 -10.35 9.88
CA ASP A 50 7.36 -9.45 10.63
C ASP A 50 7.45 -8.01 10.07
N THR A 51 7.34 -7.91 8.75
CA THR A 51 7.58 -6.65 8.02
C THR A 51 6.51 -6.43 6.97
N TYR A 52 5.98 -5.21 6.93
CA TYR A 52 5.12 -4.75 5.84
C TYR A 52 5.98 -4.18 4.72
N PHE A 53 5.51 -4.35 3.49
CA PHE A 53 6.15 -3.75 2.32
C PHE A 53 5.14 -2.93 1.57
N VAL A 54 5.47 -1.66 1.34
CA VAL A 54 4.66 -0.75 0.53
C VAL A 54 5.40 -0.54 -0.78
N THR A 55 4.84 -1.05 -1.86
CA THR A 55 5.47 -1.01 -3.17
C THR A 55 4.64 -0.15 -4.13
N VAL A 56 5.29 0.76 -4.82
CA VAL A 56 4.67 1.59 -5.85
C VAL A 56 5.18 1.11 -7.20
N VAL A 57 4.25 0.75 -8.08
CA VAL A 57 4.55 0.21 -9.40
C VAL A 57 3.86 1.09 -10.44
N LYS A 58 4.48 1.26 -11.59
CA LYS A 58 3.88 1.98 -12.72
C LYS A 58 3.79 1.06 -13.94
N ASP A 59 2.63 1.09 -14.61
CA ASP A 59 2.39 0.35 -15.83
C ASP A 59 2.70 -1.15 -15.69
N ASP A 60 2.39 -1.69 -14.50
CA ASP A 60 2.53 -3.11 -14.18
C ASP A 60 3.98 -3.62 -14.25
N ASP A 61 4.95 -2.73 -14.13
CA ASP A 61 6.38 -3.08 -14.18
C ASP A 61 6.89 -3.48 -12.80
N TRP A 62 6.62 -4.72 -12.42
CA TRP A 62 7.03 -5.28 -11.12
C TRP A 62 8.52 -5.59 -11.05
N ALA A 63 9.18 -5.69 -12.20
CA ALA A 63 10.62 -5.96 -12.25
C ALA A 63 11.43 -4.75 -11.77
N VAL A 64 10.89 -3.55 -12.04
CA VAL A 64 11.54 -2.29 -11.63
C VAL A 64 10.49 -1.40 -10.96
N PRO A 65 10.14 -1.66 -9.69
CA PRO A 65 9.18 -0.83 -8.99
C PRO A 65 9.71 0.60 -8.83
N VAL A 66 8.78 1.56 -8.80
CA VAL A 66 9.13 2.96 -8.61
C VAL A 66 9.72 3.15 -7.21
N ARG A 67 9.14 2.45 -6.22
CA ARG A 67 9.61 2.54 -4.84
C ARG A 67 9.14 1.32 -4.06
N THR A 68 9.99 0.82 -3.18
CA THR A 68 9.62 -0.22 -2.21
C THR A 68 10.09 0.23 -0.83
N THR A 69 9.19 0.25 0.14
CA THR A 69 9.51 0.65 1.50
C THR A 69 9.15 -0.47 2.47
N ALA A 70 10.11 -0.89 3.29
CA ALA A 70 9.89 -1.88 4.34
C ALA A 70 9.52 -1.16 5.64
N VAL A 71 8.47 -1.61 6.31
CA VAL A 71 7.96 -1.00 7.54
C VAL A 71 7.69 -2.09 8.56
N GLN A 72 8.33 -2.01 9.72
CA GLN A 72 8.10 -2.96 10.81
C GLN A 72 7.08 -2.47 11.82
N GLU A 73 6.94 -1.17 11.98
CA GLU A 73 6.05 -0.58 12.96
C GLU A 73 4.72 -0.19 12.32
N GLU A 74 3.62 -0.79 12.80
CA GLU A 74 2.28 -0.53 12.27
C GLU A 74 1.91 0.96 12.28
N GLN A 75 2.33 1.68 13.33
CA GLN A 75 2.01 3.10 13.45
C GLN A 75 2.68 3.96 12.37
N LYS A 76 3.77 3.47 11.77
CA LYS A 76 4.45 4.15 10.68
C LYS A 76 3.91 3.75 9.30
N LEU A 77 3.21 2.64 9.24
CA LEU A 77 2.74 2.07 7.99
C LEU A 77 1.82 3.03 7.23
N PHE A 78 0.88 3.64 7.92
CA PHE A 78 -0.10 4.52 7.29
C PHE A 78 0.52 5.84 6.80
N SER A 79 1.56 6.30 7.49
CA SER A 79 2.39 7.43 7.03
C SER A 79 3.08 7.09 5.70
N VAL A 80 3.64 5.90 5.61
CA VAL A 80 4.31 5.43 4.39
C VAL A 80 3.30 5.26 3.25
N ILE A 81 2.10 4.77 3.55
CA ILE A 81 1.03 4.67 2.55
C ILE A 81 0.66 6.06 2.02
N ARG A 82 0.54 7.06 2.89
CA ARG A 82 0.27 8.44 2.46
C ARG A 82 1.36 8.97 1.55
N GLU A 83 2.62 8.70 1.86
CA GLU A 83 3.75 9.08 1.01
C GLU A 83 3.67 8.40 -0.36
N ALA A 84 3.27 7.13 -0.38
CA ALA A 84 3.09 6.40 -1.63
C ALA A 84 1.98 7.01 -2.48
N VAL A 85 0.88 7.45 -1.85
CA VAL A 85 -0.22 8.14 -2.56
C VAL A 85 0.31 9.43 -3.21
N GLU A 86 1.07 10.23 -2.48
CA GLU A 86 1.64 11.46 -3.02
C GLU A 86 2.55 11.17 -4.21
N LEU A 87 3.36 10.14 -4.13
CA LEU A 87 4.22 9.72 -5.22
C LEU A 87 3.40 9.30 -6.46
N ALA A 88 2.36 8.51 -6.25
CA ALA A 88 1.52 8.02 -7.35
C ALA A 88 0.78 9.13 -8.07
N VAL A 89 0.21 10.09 -7.35
CA VAL A 89 -0.59 11.16 -7.95
C VAL A 89 0.25 12.36 -8.39
N GLY A 90 1.45 12.53 -7.85
CA GLY A 90 2.35 13.63 -8.18
C GLY A 90 3.22 13.37 -9.40
N SER A 91 3.12 12.21 -9.99
CA SER A 91 4.00 11.78 -11.09
C SER A 91 3.32 11.84 -12.45
#